data_e6307ae1971081f7c94f0272166487a7
#
_entry.id   e6307ae1971081f7c94f0272166487a7
#
_cell.length_a   1.000
_cell.length_b   1.000
_cell.length_c   1.000
_cell.angle_alpha   90.00
_cell.angle_beta   90.00
_cell.angle_gamma   90.00
#
_symmetry.space_group_name_H-M   'P 1'
#
loop_
_entity.id
_entity.type
_entity.pdbx_description
1 polymer ?
#
loop_
_entity_poly.entity_id
_entity_poly.type
_entity_poly.pdbx_seq_one_letter_code
_entity_poly.pdbx_strand_id
1 'polypeptide(L)'
;MSISMYQASVPRFVNILGNLSKILDKAQIHADAKKIDTVALTSYRLFPDMLPMSSQVQIACDTAKGVVARLAGVENPVHEDNEKMLADLKARIAKTIAFIETVTPEQIDGTEDKEIVIKRGDKETRYKGMQFLLGHAVPNFYFHVTTTYNILRHNGIEIGKRDYLGNP
;
A
#
# COMPACT_ATOMS: atom_id res chain seq x y z
N MET A 1 -4.94 -25.62 12.34
CA MET A 1 -5.45 -24.30 11.89
C MET A 1 -4.66 -23.89 10.67
N SER A 2 -5.32 -23.54 9.58
CA SER A 2 -4.70 -22.99 8.37
C SER A 2 -5.02 -21.48 8.30
N ILE A 3 -4.08 -20.68 7.81
CA ILE A 3 -4.33 -19.25 7.52
C ILE A 3 -5.13 -19.19 6.23
N SER A 4 -6.28 -18.52 6.23
CA SER A 4 -7.09 -18.36 5.02
C SER A 4 -6.53 -17.25 4.10
N MET A 5 -6.96 -17.25 2.84
CA MET A 5 -6.58 -16.21 1.87
C MET A 5 -7.01 -14.80 2.35
N TYR A 6 -8.19 -14.70 2.97
CA TYR A 6 -8.65 -13.45 3.56
C TYR A 6 -7.75 -13.00 4.72
N GLN A 7 -7.43 -13.90 5.67
CA GLN A 7 -6.56 -13.60 6.80
C GLN A 7 -5.14 -13.20 6.36
N ALA A 8 -4.65 -13.75 5.25
CA ALA A 8 -3.34 -13.41 4.69
C ALA A 8 -3.34 -12.09 3.90
N SER A 9 -4.48 -11.50 3.60
CA SER A 9 -4.62 -10.31 2.73
C SER A 9 -5.26 -9.13 3.44
N VAL A 10 -6.57 -9.04 3.51
CA VAL A 10 -7.32 -7.83 3.92
C VAL A 10 -6.85 -7.28 5.27
N PRO A 11 -6.86 -8.04 6.39
CA PRO A 11 -6.46 -7.49 7.68
C PRO A 11 -5.00 -7.01 7.71
N ARG A 12 -4.12 -7.66 6.91
CA ARG A 12 -2.70 -7.28 6.83
C ARG A 12 -2.52 -5.96 6.11
N PHE A 13 -3.21 -5.78 4.98
CA PHE A 13 -3.18 -4.52 4.24
C PHE A 13 -3.78 -3.37 5.05
N VAL A 14 -4.92 -3.57 5.71
CA VAL A 14 -5.57 -2.58 6.57
C VAL A 14 -4.63 -2.13 7.69
N ASN A 15 -4.04 -3.07 8.43
CA ASN A 15 -3.11 -2.76 9.52
C ASN A 15 -1.92 -1.93 9.03
N ILE A 16 -1.23 -2.36 8.00
CA ILE A 16 -0.02 -1.69 7.52
C ILE A 16 -0.33 -0.34 6.86
N LEU A 17 -1.42 -0.23 6.10
CA LEU A 17 -1.87 1.07 5.56
C LEU A 17 -2.28 2.04 6.67
N GLY A 18 -2.95 1.56 7.72
CA GLY A 18 -3.26 2.36 8.90
C GLY A 18 -2.01 2.86 9.63
N ASN A 19 -0.98 2.02 9.75
CA ASN A 19 0.30 2.42 10.33
C ASN A 19 1.04 3.41 9.42
N LEU A 20 1.00 3.21 8.10
CA LEU A 20 1.56 4.16 7.14
C LEU A 20 0.89 5.53 7.25
N SER A 21 -0.44 5.59 7.41
CA SER A 21 -1.16 6.84 7.65
C SER A 21 -0.66 7.57 8.90
N LYS A 22 -0.45 6.84 10.02
CA LYS A 22 0.12 7.43 11.26
C LYS A 22 1.57 7.89 11.07
N ILE A 23 2.35 7.20 10.26
CA ILE A 23 3.71 7.64 9.88
C ILE A 23 3.66 8.96 9.10
N LEU A 24 2.70 9.12 8.18
CA LEU A 24 2.50 10.38 7.47
C LEU A 24 2.04 11.51 8.39
N ASP A 25 1.28 11.24 9.48
CA ASP A 25 0.98 12.24 10.52
C ASP A 25 2.26 12.74 11.20
N LYS A 26 3.16 11.85 11.57
CA LYS A 26 4.46 12.23 12.14
C LYS A 26 5.30 13.05 11.16
N ALA A 27 5.25 12.70 9.88
CA ALA A 27 5.93 13.47 8.84
C ALA A 27 5.35 14.88 8.70
N GLN A 28 4.03 15.04 8.79
CA GLN A 28 3.38 16.35 8.78
C GLN A 28 3.79 17.20 9.99
N ILE A 29 3.73 16.63 11.20
CA ILE A 29 4.14 17.30 12.43
C ILE A 29 5.60 17.78 12.34
N HIS A 30 6.49 16.93 11.83
CA HIS A 30 7.90 17.29 11.63
C HIS A 30 8.06 18.41 10.62
N ALA A 31 7.36 18.35 9.47
CA ALA A 31 7.41 19.37 8.44
C ALA A 31 6.93 20.73 8.98
N ASP A 32 5.82 20.74 9.73
CA ASP A 32 5.28 21.97 10.34
C ASP A 32 6.26 22.57 11.34
N ALA A 33 6.83 21.78 12.24
CA ALA A 33 7.79 22.21 13.24
C ALA A 33 9.09 22.78 12.64
N LYS A 34 9.52 22.24 11.51
CA LYS A 34 10.74 22.64 10.79
C LYS A 34 10.47 23.65 9.67
N LYS A 35 9.21 24.00 9.40
CA LYS A 35 8.77 24.85 8.28
C LYS A 35 9.23 24.31 6.93
N ILE A 36 9.17 22.99 6.76
CA ILE A 36 9.51 22.28 5.52
C ILE A 36 8.26 22.22 4.64
N ASP A 37 8.38 22.56 3.37
CA ASP A 37 7.34 22.29 2.38
C ASP A 37 7.18 20.78 2.20
N THR A 38 5.98 20.26 2.45
CA THR A 38 5.70 18.82 2.36
C THR A 38 5.88 18.27 0.96
N VAL A 39 5.82 19.11 -0.09
CA VAL A 39 6.14 18.73 -1.47
C VAL A 39 7.59 18.26 -1.59
N ALA A 40 8.52 18.81 -0.81
CA ALA A 40 9.90 18.35 -0.77
C ALA A 40 10.00 16.90 -0.28
N LEU A 41 9.16 16.50 0.70
CA LEU A 41 9.11 15.12 1.17
C LEU A 41 8.40 14.19 0.17
N THR A 42 7.26 14.60 -0.37
CA THR A 42 6.46 13.75 -1.28
C THR A 42 7.16 13.50 -2.61
N SER A 43 8.01 14.43 -3.07
CA SER A 43 8.81 14.30 -4.29
C SER A 43 10.17 13.64 -4.07
N TYR A 44 10.58 13.40 -2.81
CA TYR A 44 11.88 12.83 -2.50
C TYR A 44 11.99 11.37 -2.96
N ARG A 45 13.18 11.00 -3.45
CA ARG A 45 13.52 9.64 -3.90
C ARG A 45 14.62 9.08 -3.01
N LEU A 46 14.53 7.81 -2.66
CA LEU A 46 15.60 7.15 -1.89
C LEU A 46 16.91 7.06 -2.69
N PHE A 47 16.79 6.83 -4.00
CA PHE A 47 17.89 6.89 -4.96
C PHE A 47 17.38 7.54 -6.26
N PRO A 48 18.24 8.20 -7.08
CA PRO A 48 17.80 8.99 -8.23
C PRO A 48 16.92 8.27 -9.27
N ASP A 49 17.12 6.96 -9.46
CA ASP A 49 16.34 6.14 -10.40
C ASP A 49 15.08 5.50 -9.80
N MET A 50 14.88 5.63 -8.48
CA MET A 50 13.69 5.14 -7.81
C MET A 50 12.52 6.12 -7.95
N LEU A 51 11.30 5.61 -7.78
CA LEU A 51 10.09 6.43 -7.75
C LEU A 51 10.05 7.32 -6.49
N PRO A 52 9.43 8.52 -6.58
CA PRO A 52 9.28 9.42 -5.43
C PRO A 52 8.34 8.84 -4.36
N MET A 53 8.42 9.40 -3.15
CA MET A 53 7.62 8.94 -2.00
C MET A 53 6.13 8.90 -2.30
N SER A 54 5.58 9.90 -2.99
CA SER A 54 4.16 9.90 -3.40
C SER A 54 3.80 8.66 -4.20
N SER A 55 4.62 8.31 -5.19
CA SER A 55 4.39 7.10 -6.02
C SER A 55 4.57 5.80 -5.22
N GLN A 56 5.42 5.78 -4.19
CA GLN A 56 5.53 4.60 -3.32
C GLN A 56 4.21 4.35 -2.58
N VAL A 57 3.60 5.40 -2.02
CA VAL A 57 2.29 5.31 -1.35
C VAL A 57 1.19 4.94 -2.33
N GLN A 58 1.16 5.55 -3.52
CA GLN A 58 0.20 5.26 -4.58
C GLN A 58 0.23 3.77 -4.95
N ILE A 59 1.41 3.22 -5.25
CA ILE A 59 1.57 1.81 -5.64
C ILE A 59 1.22 0.86 -4.48
N ALA A 60 1.57 1.20 -3.24
CA ALA A 60 1.16 0.40 -2.09
C ALA A 60 -0.37 0.31 -1.99
N CYS A 61 -1.08 1.42 -2.10
CA CYS A 61 -2.53 1.48 -2.13
C CYS A 61 -3.13 0.68 -3.30
N ASP A 62 -2.58 0.87 -4.51
CA ASP A 62 -3.06 0.19 -5.71
C ASP A 62 -2.80 -1.31 -5.67
N THR A 63 -1.69 -1.72 -5.06
CA THR A 63 -1.39 -3.15 -4.84
C THR A 63 -2.43 -3.76 -3.90
N ALA A 64 -2.66 -3.17 -2.73
CA ALA A 64 -3.62 -3.69 -1.76
C ALA A 64 -5.03 -3.77 -2.36
N LYS A 65 -5.51 -2.67 -2.94
CA LYS A 65 -6.81 -2.57 -3.59
C LYS A 65 -6.96 -3.57 -4.75
N GLY A 66 -5.96 -3.61 -5.63
CA GLY A 66 -5.98 -4.44 -6.82
C GLY A 66 -5.94 -5.94 -6.55
N VAL A 67 -5.26 -6.37 -5.46
CA VAL A 67 -5.26 -7.76 -5.01
C VAL A 67 -6.61 -8.17 -4.51
N VAL A 68 -7.17 -7.40 -3.59
CA VAL A 68 -8.46 -7.69 -2.98
C VAL A 68 -9.57 -7.74 -4.04
N ALA A 69 -9.59 -6.76 -4.95
CA ALA A 69 -10.56 -6.73 -6.04
C ALA A 69 -10.48 -7.96 -6.95
N ARG A 70 -9.25 -8.37 -7.34
CA ARG A 70 -9.06 -9.53 -8.24
C ARG A 70 -9.42 -10.84 -7.59
N LEU A 71 -9.00 -11.05 -6.32
CA LEU A 71 -9.35 -12.26 -5.59
C LEU A 71 -10.86 -12.35 -5.40
N ALA A 72 -11.49 -11.30 -4.91
CA ALA A 72 -12.93 -11.25 -4.71
C ALA A 72 -13.76 -11.27 -6.01
N GLY A 73 -13.17 -10.91 -7.15
CA GLY A 73 -13.90 -10.80 -8.42
C GLY A 73 -14.81 -9.58 -8.50
N VAL A 74 -14.47 -8.52 -7.76
CA VAL A 74 -15.20 -7.24 -7.79
C VAL A 74 -14.45 -6.20 -8.62
N GLU A 75 -15.13 -5.13 -9.00
CA GLU A 75 -14.54 -4.03 -9.74
C GLU A 75 -13.42 -3.37 -8.90
N ASN A 76 -12.28 -3.11 -9.54
CA ASN A 76 -11.16 -2.41 -8.92
C ASN A 76 -11.32 -0.90 -9.15
N PRO A 77 -11.66 -0.11 -8.12
CA PRO A 77 -11.89 1.32 -8.31
C PRO A 77 -10.63 2.05 -8.78
N VAL A 78 -10.80 2.96 -9.72
CA VAL A 78 -9.70 3.80 -10.22
C VAL A 78 -9.42 4.92 -9.21
N HIS A 79 -8.15 5.08 -8.82
CA HIS A 79 -7.66 6.22 -8.07
C HIS A 79 -6.66 6.97 -8.95
N GLU A 80 -6.92 8.25 -9.21
CA GLU A 80 -6.01 9.10 -9.98
C GLU A 80 -4.73 9.39 -9.17
N ASP A 81 -3.58 9.40 -9.86
CA ASP A 81 -2.27 9.63 -9.23
C ASP A 81 -1.93 11.13 -9.25
N ASN A 82 -2.75 11.92 -8.55
CA ASN A 82 -2.67 13.38 -8.53
C ASN A 82 -2.28 13.96 -7.15
N GLU A 83 -1.96 13.11 -6.19
CA GLU A 83 -1.60 13.50 -4.83
C GLU A 83 -0.24 14.23 -4.82
N LYS A 84 -0.22 15.41 -4.20
CA LYS A 84 0.98 16.27 -4.06
C LYS A 84 1.38 16.46 -2.61
N MET A 85 0.42 16.52 -1.70
CA MET A 85 0.62 16.80 -0.29
C MET A 85 0.50 15.50 0.54
N LEU A 86 1.04 15.50 1.76
CA LEU A 86 0.88 14.39 2.71
C LEU A 86 -0.59 14.13 3.03
N ALA A 87 -1.41 15.18 3.11
CA ALA A 87 -2.84 15.04 3.35
C ALA A 87 -3.57 14.28 2.24
N ASP A 88 -3.20 14.52 0.98
CA ASP A 88 -3.78 13.84 -0.18
C ASP A 88 -3.46 12.33 -0.13
N LEU A 89 -2.20 12.00 0.19
CA LEU A 89 -1.76 10.60 0.34
C LEU A 89 -2.48 9.89 1.48
N LYS A 90 -2.75 10.59 2.60
CA LYS A 90 -3.56 10.04 3.69
C LYS A 90 -5.01 9.81 3.26
N ALA A 91 -5.60 10.72 2.51
CA ALA A 91 -6.94 10.56 1.96
C ALA A 91 -7.01 9.33 1.02
N ARG A 92 -5.99 9.12 0.17
CA ARG A 92 -5.86 7.91 -0.66
C ARG A 92 -5.79 6.64 0.18
N ILE A 93 -4.99 6.62 1.23
CA ILE A 93 -4.90 5.47 2.15
C ILE A 93 -6.26 5.17 2.78
N ALA A 94 -6.95 6.18 3.32
CA ALA A 94 -8.27 6.02 3.92
C ALA A 94 -9.30 5.46 2.93
N LYS A 95 -9.35 5.99 1.70
CA LYS A 95 -10.21 5.53 0.61
C LYS A 95 -9.89 4.07 0.21
N THR A 96 -8.60 3.70 0.21
CA THR A 96 -8.17 2.32 -0.08
C THR A 96 -8.62 1.36 1.02
N ILE A 97 -8.41 1.72 2.30
CA ILE A 97 -8.85 0.92 3.45
C ILE A 97 -10.37 0.72 3.38
N ALA A 98 -11.12 1.81 3.21
CA ALA A 98 -12.58 1.74 3.12
C ALA A 98 -13.06 0.79 2.02
N PHE A 99 -12.41 0.78 0.86
CA PHE A 99 -12.74 -0.16 -0.22
C PHE A 99 -12.42 -1.62 0.15
N ILE A 100 -11.20 -1.91 0.61
CA ILE A 100 -10.81 -3.30 0.88
C ILE A 100 -11.59 -3.92 2.05
N GLU A 101 -12.09 -3.11 2.98
CA GLU A 101 -12.97 -3.55 4.08
C GLU A 101 -14.40 -3.87 3.63
N THR A 102 -14.82 -3.49 2.43
CA THR A 102 -16.11 -3.92 1.89
C THR A 102 -16.14 -5.38 1.47
N VAL A 103 -14.98 -6.00 1.30
CA VAL A 103 -14.85 -7.39 0.82
C VAL A 103 -14.87 -8.35 2.00
N THR A 104 -15.70 -9.39 1.89
CA THR A 104 -15.89 -10.37 2.96
C THR A 104 -14.97 -11.59 2.82
N PRO A 105 -14.74 -12.36 3.90
CA PRO A 105 -13.99 -13.61 3.83
C PRO A 105 -14.50 -14.56 2.75
N GLU A 106 -15.82 -14.70 2.60
CA GLU A 106 -16.46 -15.62 1.66
C GLU A 106 -16.16 -15.28 0.20
N GLN A 107 -15.80 -14.03 -0.09
CA GLN A 107 -15.43 -13.59 -1.44
C GLN A 107 -13.95 -13.90 -1.78
N ILE A 108 -13.09 -14.11 -0.78
CA ILE A 108 -11.65 -14.30 -0.96
C ILE A 108 -11.22 -15.74 -0.64
N ASP A 109 -11.76 -16.34 0.41
CA ASP A 109 -11.38 -17.71 0.79
C ASP A 109 -11.84 -18.71 -0.28
N GLY A 110 -11.00 -19.70 -0.56
CA GLY A 110 -11.21 -20.65 -1.66
C GLY A 110 -10.74 -20.16 -3.04
N THR A 111 -10.10 -18.97 -3.11
CA THR A 111 -9.58 -18.44 -4.38
C THR A 111 -8.11 -18.79 -4.66
N GLU A 112 -7.56 -19.75 -3.95
CA GLU A 112 -6.14 -20.17 -4.05
C GLU A 112 -5.74 -20.54 -5.47
N ASP A 113 -6.63 -21.26 -6.20
CA ASP A 113 -6.42 -21.71 -7.56
C ASP A 113 -7.06 -20.83 -8.64
N LYS A 114 -7.75 -19.74 -8.25
CA LYS A 114 -8.37 -18.79 -9.19
C LYS A 114 -7.32 -18.23 -10.15
N GLU A 115 -7.62 -18.24 -11.45
CA GLU A 115 -6.74 -17.58 -12.43
C GLU A 115 -6.81 -16.06 -12.28
N ILE A 116 -5.64 -15.45 -12.10
CA ILE A 116 -5.45 -13.98 -12.03
C ILE A 116 -4.59 -13.56 -13.22
N VAL A 117 -5.14 -12.70 -14.05
CA VAL A 117 -4.45 -12.18 -15.25
C VAL A 117 -4.06 -10.71 -15.01
N ILE A 118 -2.77 -10.41 -15.12
CA ILE A 118 -2.22 -9.06 -15.05
C ILE A 118 -1.75 -8.64 -16.44
N LYS A 119 -2.32 -7.55 -16.95
CA LYS A 119 -1.90 -6.94 -18.21
C LYS A 119 -1.08 -5.67 -17.96
N ARG A 120 0.07 -5.56 -18.59
CA ARG A 120 0.92 -4.35 -18.59
C ARG A 120 1.36 -4.06 -20.02
N GLY A 121 0.69 -3.11 -20.67
CA GLY A 121 0.83 -2.92 -22.12
C GLY A 121 0.47 -4.21 -22.84
N ASP A 122 1.35 -4.66 -23.75
CA ASP A 122 1.16 -5.89 -24.55
C ASP A 122 1.54 -7.17 -23.79
N LYS A 123 2.05 -7.06 -22.55
CA LYS A 123 2.47 -8.21 -21.75
C LYS A 123 1.33 -8.67 -20.84
N GLU A 124 1.06 -9.96 -20.91
CA GLU A 124 0.11 -10.64 -20.02
C GLU A 124 0.85 -11.65 -19.14
N THR A 125 0.61 -11.60 -17.84
CA THR A 125 1.16 -12.57 -16.88
C THR A 125 -0.02 -13.21 -16.13
N ARG A 126 0.01 -14.55 -16.04
CA ARG A 126 -1.02 -15.36 -15.40
C ARG A 126 -0.48 -15.96 -14.11
N TYR A 127 -1.29 -15.93 -13.08
CA TYR A 127 -1.00 -16.48 -11.75
C TYR A 127 -2.19 -17.29 -11.27
N LYS A 128 -1.94 -18.25 -10.37
CA LYS A 128 -2.97 -18.74 -9.44
C LYS A 128 -3.14 -17.74 -8.29
N GLY A 129 -4.34 -17.69 -7.68
CA GLY A 129 -4.67 -16.70 -6.64
C GLY A 129 -3.67 -16.68 -5.49
N MET A 130 -3.31 -17.83 -4.91
CA MET A 130 -2.30 -17.90 -3.86
C MET A 130 -0.92 -17.45 -4.34
N GLN A 131 -0.49 -17.87 -5.53
CA GLN A 131 0.79 -17.45 -6.11
C GLN A 131 0.82 -15.93 -6.36
N PHE A 132 -0.29 -15.36 -6.82
CA PHE A 132 -0.44 -13.93 -6.99
C PHE A 132 -0.35 -13.19 -5.66
N LEU A 133 -1.11 -13.62 -4.65
CA LEU A 133 -1.11 -12.99 -3.34
C LEU A 133 0.28 -13.03 -2.69
N LEU A 134 0.83 -14.24 -2.49
CA LEU A 134 2.04 -14.42 -1.67
C LEU A 134 3.33 -14.19 -2.44
N GLY A 135 3.37 -14.52 -3.74
CA GLY A 135 4.57 -14.44 -4.57
C GLY A 135 4.77 -13.09 -5.27
N HIS A 136 3.71 -12.31 -5.46
CA HIS A 136 3.79 -11.03 -6.16
C HIS A 136 3.28 -9.86 -5.32
N ALA A 137 2.05 -9.91 -4.87
CA ALA A 137 1.38 -8.75 -4.30
C ALA A 137 1.89 -8.38 -2.91
N VAL A 138 2.01 -9.35 -2.01
CA VAL A 138 2.52 -9.11 -0.64
C VAL A 138 3.95 -8.57 -0.67
N PRO A 139 4.92 -9.18 -1.38
CA PRO A 139 6.27 -8.61 -1.49
C PRO A 139 6.27 -7.21 -2.10
N ASN A 140 5.50 -6.96 -3.16
CA ASN A 140 5.41 -5.65 -3.80
C ASN A 140 4.83 -4.58 -2.86
N PHE A 141 3.76 -4.91 -2.14
CA PHE A 141 3.15 -4.02 -1.15
C PHE A 141 4.14 -3.61 -0.07
N TYR A 142 4.79 -4.58 0.58
CA TYR A 142 5.75 -4.29 1.63
C TYR A 142 6.99 -3.56 1.13
N PHE A 143 7.43 -3.83 -0.10
CA PHE A 143 8.52 -3.07 -0.72
C PHE A 143 8.20 -1.57 -0.78
N HIS A 144 7.02 -1.20 -1.27
CA HIS A 144 6.63 0.20 -1.41
C HIS A 144 6.37 0.88 -0.06
N VAL A 145 5.72 0.21 0.90
CA VAL A 145 5.53 0.75 2.26
C VAL A 145 6.87 0.93 2.97
N THR A 146 7.78 -0.04 2.87
CA THR A 146 9.12 0.04 3.47
C THR A 146 9.96 1.13 2.82
N THR A 147 9.86 1.30 1.51
CA THR A 147 10.57 2.38 0.80
C THR A 147 10.04 3.75 1.24
N THR A 148 8.73 3.92 1.42
CA THR A 148 8.15 5.15 2.00
C THR A 148 8.73 5.42 3.40
N TYR A 149 8.73 4.41 4.28
CA TYR A 149 9.32 4.52 5.60
C TYR A 149 10.80 4.95 5.53
N ASN A 150 11.59 4.32 4.66
CA ASN A 150 13.02 4.61 4.50
C ASN A 150 13.26 6.04 4.01
N ILE A 151 12.46 6.53 3.05
CA ILE A 151 12.54 7.91 2.57
C ILE A 151 12.29 8.88 3.73
N LEU A 152 11.22 8.69 4.49
CA LEU A 152 10.88 9.56 5.61
C LEU A 152 11.93 9.49 6.73
N ARG A 153 12.38 8.28 7.08
CA ARG A 153 13.43 8.10 8.09
C ARG A 153 14.74 8.77 7.69
N HIS A 154 15.15 8.63 6.43
CA HIS A 154 16.34 9.26 5.86
C HIS A 154 16.26 10.80 5.91
N ASN A 155 15.06 11.36 5.73
CA ASN A 155 14.81 12.80 5.82
C ASN A 155 14.61 13.33 7.26
N GLY A 156 14.93 12.53 8.26
CA GLY A 156 15.00 12.95 9.66
C GLY A 156 13.69 12.88 10.44
N ILE A 157 12.63 12.29 9.85
CA ILE A 157 11.37 12.08 10.60
C ILE A 157 11.61 11.06 11.72
N GLU A 158 11.20 11.40 12.95
CA GLU A 158 11.36 10.56 14.13
C GLU A 158 10.35 9.41 14.16
N ILE A 159 10.60 8.41 13.32
CA ILE A 159 9.85 7.16 13.22
C ILE A 159 10.77 5.97 13.48
N GLY A 160 10.22 4.87 13.96
CA GLY A 160 10.95 3.63 14.24
C GLY A 160 10.17 2.39 13.79
N LYS A 161 10.78 1.22 13.93
CA LYS A 161 10.17 -0.06 13.57
C LYS A 161 8.80 -0.27 14.23
N ARG A 162 8.59 0.26 15.45
CA ARG A 162 7.30 0.18 16.15
C ARG A 162 6.20 0.95 15.44
N ASP A 163 6.50 2.08 14.83
CA ASP A 163 5.52 2.84 14.02
C ASP A 163 5.10 2.06 12.77
N TYR A 164 6.06 1.35 12.16
CA TYR A 164 5.82 0.52 10.98
C TYR A 164 4.98 -0.71 11.31
N LEU A 165 5.32 -1.46 12.35
CA LEU A 165 4.60 -2.67 12.74
C LEU A 165 3.24 -2.37 13.37
N GLY A 166 3.14 -1.26 14.10
CA GLY A 166 1.97 -0.93 14.90
C GLY A 166 1.76 -1.91 16.05
N ASN A 167 0.54 -1.92 16.55
CA ASN A 167 0.05 -2.97 17.45
C ASN A 167 -0.71 -3.98 16.56
N PRO A 168 -0.31 -5.25 16.56
CA PRO A 168 -0.94 -6.30 15.75
C PRO A 168 -2.36 -6.63 16.23
#